data_55c7915839c286ee3e09db81a5ef3b3a
#
_entry.id   55c7915839c286ee3e09db81a5ef3b3a
#
_cell.length_a   1.000
_cell.length_b   1.000
_cell.length_c   1.000
_cell.angle_alpha   90.00
_cell.angle_beta   90.00
_cell.angle_gamma   90.00
#
_symmetry.space_group_name_H-M   'P 1'
#
loop_
_entity.id
_entity.type
_entity.pdbx_description
1 polymer ?
#
loop_
_entity_poly.entity_id
_entity_poly.type
_entity_poly.pdbx_seq_one_letter_code
_entity_poly.pdbx_strand_id
1 'polypeptide(L)'
;MNMPFPSREQVESIRKNYPPDTRIVLNNMNDPYSPVESGTRGTLRYVDDCGQLGVAWDNGRSLSLIPGEDSFRKLTQQEIIQEQGMKVGEMVL
;
A
#
# COMPACT_ATOMS: atom_id res chain seq x y z
N MET A 1 7.91 0.19 28.18
CA MET A 1 8.03 1.52 27.59
C MET A 1 7.60 1.47 26.13
N ASN A 2 6.67 2.34 25.78
CA ASN A 2 6.19 2.36 24.39
C ASN A 2 7.11 3.17 23.52
N MET A 3 7.62 2.53 22.48
CA MET A 3 8.41 3.22 21.46
C MET A 3 7.46 3.87 20.47
N PRO A 4 7.66 5.14 20.11
CA PRO A 4 6.80 5.78 19.10
C PRO A 4 7.02 5.22 17.70
N PHE A 5 8.11 4.49 17.50
CA PHE A 5 8.46 3.93 16.20
C PHE A 5 8.66 2.42 16.32
N PRO A 6 8.41 1.65 15.26
CA PRO A 6 8.70 0.24 15.28
C PRO A 6 10.20 -0.01 15.45
N SER A 7 10.57 -1.16 15.97
CA SER A 7 11.95 -1.57 16.09
C SER A 7 12.53 -1.85 14.70
N ARG A 8 13.87 -1.92 14.62
CA ARG A 8 14.54 -2.27 13.37
C ARG A 8 14.03 -3.61 12.83
N GLU A 9 13.86 -4.58 13.72
CA GLU A 9 13.35 -5.90 13.33
C GLU A 9 11.95 -5.82 12.75
N GLN A 10 11.10 -4.99 13.34
CA GLN A 10 9.75 -4.79 12.82
C GLN A 10 9.78 -4.12 11.45
N VAL A 11 10.64 -3.13 11.26
CA VAL A 11 10.78 -2.46 9.97
C VAL A 11 11.26 -3.45 8.90
N GLU A 12 12.24 -4.28 9.23
CA GLU A 12 12.74 -5.29 8.29
C GLU A 12 11.66 -6.32 7.94
N SER A 13 10.85 -6.69 8.93
CA SER A 13 9.73 -7.60 8.69
C SER A 13 8.71 -6.96 7.74
N ILE A 14 8.41 -5.69 7.93
CA ILE A 14 7.52 -4.95 7.03
C ILE A 14 8.10 -4.93 5.61
N ARG A 15 9.39 -4.64 5.48
CA ARG A 15 10.04 -4.62 4.17
C ARG A 15 9.96 -5.97 3.47
N LYS A 16 10.11 -7.06 4.21
CA LYS A 16 10.00 -8.41 3.65
C LYS A 16 8.59 -8.71 3.15
N ASN A 17 7.60 -8.29 3.92
CA ASN A 17 6.20 -8.56 3.59
C ASN A 17 5.67 -7.65 2.50
N TYR A 18 6.31 -6.48 2.32
CA TYR A 18 5.86 -5.47 1.36
C TYR A 18 7.03 -5.04 0.47
N PRO A 19 7.49 -5.91 -0.42
CA PRO A 19 8.54 -5.51 -1.36
C PRO A 19 8.03 -4.44 -2.34
N PRO A 20 8.95 -3.67 -2.96
CA PRO A 20 8.56 -2.69 -3.96
C PRO A 20 7.68 -3.31 -5.05
N ASP A 21 6.77 -2.52 -5.57
CA ASP A 21 5.79 -2.90 -6.60
C ASP A 21 4.66 -3.79 -6.11
N THR A 22 4.58 -4.03 -4.79
CA THR A 22 3.42 -4.72 -4.22
C THR A 22 2.16 -3.88 -4.45
N ARG A 23 1.11 -4.50 -4.97
CA ARG A 23 -0.18 -3.84 -5.13
C ARG A 23 -0.99 -3.98 -3.86
N ILE A 24 -1.57 -2.87 -3.44
CA ILE A 24 -2.37 -2.82 -2.21
C ILE A 24 -3.68 -2.10 -2.47
N VAL A 25 -4.62 -2.28 -1.56
CA VAL A 25 -5.88 -1.54 -1.55
C VAL A 25 -6.11 -0.99 -0.15
N LEU A 26 -6.57 0.25 -0.10
CA LEU A 26 -6.84 0.94 1.15
C LEU A 26 -8.21 0.55 1.68
N ASN A 27 -8.27 0.12 2.95
CA ASN A 27 -9.54 -0.08 3.64
C ASN A 27 -9.99 1.20 4.30
N ASN A 28 -9.10 1.84 5.05
CA ASN A 28 -9.41 3.08 5.75
C ASN A 28 -8.12 3.78 6.14
N MET A 29 -8.08 5.09 5.95
CA MET A 29 -6.91 5.91 6.30
C MET A 29 -7.26 6.84 7.45
N ASN A 30 -6.40 6.86 8.45
CA ASN A 30 -6.55 7.71 9.63
C ASN A 30 -5.90 9.08 9.39
N ASP A 31 -6.44 9.84 8.45
CA ASP A 31 -5.96 11.19 8.13
C ASP A 31 -7.16 12.13 8.23
N PRO A 32 -7.14 13.08 9.19
CA PRO A 32 -8.28 13.97 9.38
C PRO A 32 -8.39 15.09 8.33
N TYR A 33 -7.36 15.29 7.53
CA TYR A 33 -7.32 16.44 6.63
C TYR A 33 -7.64 16.10 5.18
N SER A 34 -6.93 15.13 4.65
CA SER A 34 -7.06 14.83 3.22
C SER A 34 -6.76 13.36 2.95
N PRO A 35 -7.61 12.45 3.44
CA PRO A 35 -7.36 11.03 3.27
C PRO A 35 -7.54 10.60 1.83
N VAL A 36 -6.87 9.50 1.50
CA VAL A 36 -7.17 8.76 0.28
C VAL A 36 -8.48 8.00 0.53
N GLU A 37 -9.34 7.92 -0.47
CA GLU A 37 -10.62 7.24 -0.30
C GLU A 37 -10.46 5.74 -0.11
N SER A 38 -11.32 5.17 0.72
CA SER A 38 -11.38 3.72 0.91
C SER A 38 -11.64 3.03 -0.42
N GLY A 39 -10.97 1.90 -0.65
CA GLY A 39 -11.08 1.17 -1.91
C GLY A 39 -10.09 1.60 -2.97
N THR A 40 -9.36 2.69 -2.74
CA THR A 40 -8.34 3.12 -3.70
C THR A 40 -7.19 2.12 -3.70
N ARG A 41 -6.74 1.74 -4.88
CA ARG A 41 -5.58 0.86 -5.04
C ARG A 41 -4.33 1.68 -5.27
N GLY A 42 -3.20 1.09 -4.95
CA GLY A 42 -1.92 1.76 -5.14
C GLY A 42 -0.77 0.77 -5.25
N THR A 43 0.39 1.30 -5.58
CA THR A 43 1.61 0.52 -5.71
C THR A 43 2.60 0.97 -4.66
N LEU A 44 3.09 0.03 -3.86
CA LEU A 44 4.09 0.30 -2.86
C LEU A 44 5.41 0.63 -3.54
N ARG A 45 6.05 1.71 -3.12
CA ARG A 45 7.34 2.12 -3.65
C ARG A 45 8.49 1.77 -2.73
N TYR A 46 8.32 2.03 -1.43
CA TYR A 46 9.38 1.80 -0.45
C TYR A 46 8.79 1.72 0.95
N VAL A 47 9.59 1.20 1.86
CA VAL A 47 9.32 1.26 3.30
C VAL A 47 10.46 2.07 3.90
N ASP A 48 10.14 3.17 4.60
CA ASP A 48 11.18 4.01 5.18
C ASP A 48 11.68 3.43 6.51
N ASP A 49 12.65 4.13 7.11
CA ASP A 49 13.27 3.64 8.35
C ASP A 49 12.34 3.68 9.55
N CYS A 50 11.24 4.40 9.45
CA CYS A 50 10.20 4.44 10.49
C CYS A 50 9.11 3.39 10.25
N GLY A 51 9.22 2.60 9.20
CA GLY A 51 8.24 1.57 8.89
C GLY A 51 7.02 2.08 8.16
N GLN A 52 7.04 3.31 7.66
CA GLN A 52 5.96 3.85 6.85
C GLN A 52 6.09 3.38 5.42
N LEU A 53 4.97 3.07 4.79
CA LEU A 53 4.93 2.58 3.42
C LEU A 53 4.68 3.74 2.46
N GLY A 54 5.65 4.03 1.61
CA GLY A 54 5.49 5.03 0.55
C GLY A 54 4.72 4.44 -0.60
N VAL A 55 3.55 5.00 -0.90
CA VAL A 55 2.62 4.46 -1.88
C VAL A 55 2.33 5.48 -2.97
N ALA A 56 2.37 5.02 -4.21
CA ALA A 56 1.85 5.79 -5.34
C ALA A 56 0.42 5.29 -5.60
N TRP A 57 -0.54 6.10 -5.23
CA TRP A 57 -1.94 5.74 -5.36
C TRP A 57 -2.42 5.89 -6.80
N ASP A 58 -3.30 5.03 -7.25
CA ASP A 58 -3.79 5.04 -8.63
C ASP A 58 -4.53 6.32 -8.99
N ASN A 59 -5.00 7.07 -7.99
CA ASN A 59 -5.64 8.36 -8.21
C ASN A 59 -4.65 9.52 -8.38
N GLY A 60 -3.35 9.23 -8.44
CA GLY A 60 -2.30 10.23 -8.62
C GLY A 60 -1.72 10.81 -7.34
N ARG A 61 -2.23 10.41 -6.18
CA ARG A 61 -1.74 10.92 -4.91
C ARG A 61 -0.55 10.11 -4.42
N SER A 62 0.28 10.74 -3.59
CA SER A 62 1.41 10.12 -2.92
C SER A 62 1.24 10.35 -1.43
N LEU A 63 0.73 9.36 -0.72
CA LEU A 63 0.53 9.45 0.72
C LEU A 63 0.99 8.16 1.35
N SER A 64 1.82 8.28 2.40
CA SER A 64 2.34 7.11 3.09
C SER A 64 1.29 6.46 3.97
N LEU A 65 1.42 5.16 4.15
CA LEU A 65 0.61 4.39 5.09
C LEU A 65 1.41 4.14 6.35
N ILE A 66 0.73 4.22 7.49
CA ILE A 66 1.32 3.96 8.78
C ILE A 66 0.72 2.67 9.33
N PRO A 67 1.50 1.57 9.34
CA PRO A 67 1.00 0.32 9.90
C PRO A 67 0.50 0.51 11.33
N GLY A 68 -0.66 -0.05 11.62
CA GLY A 68 -1.30 0.09 12.92
C GLY A 68 -2.25 1.27 13.03
N GLU A 69 -2.11 2.29 12.20
CA GLU A 69 -3.04 3.41 12.16
C GLU A 69 -3.94 3.38 10.94
N ASP A 70 -3.37 3.03 9.78
CA ASP A 70 -4.11 2.93 8.54
C ASP A 70 -4.41 1.47 8.25
N SER A 71 -5.59 1.19 7.73
CA SER A 71 -6.00 -0.17 7.41
C SER A 71 -5.93 -0.39 5.91
N PHE A 72 -5.17 -1.40 5.50
CA PHE A 72 -4.95 -1.72 4.09
C PHE A 72 -4.62 -3.21 3.99
N ARG A 73 -4.66 -3.72 2.77
CA ARG A 73 -4.26 -5.10 2.50
C ARG A 73 -3.62 -5.20 1.12
N LYS A 74 -2.88 -6.25 0.90
CA LYS A 74 -2.37 -6.57 -0.43
C LYS A 74 -3.53 -7.01 -1.31
N LEU A 75 -3.43 -6.75 -2.60
CA LEU A 75 -4.36 -7.34 -3.55
C LEU A 75 -4.15 -8.85 -3.58
N THR A 76 -5.21 -9.58 -3.78
CA THR A 76 -5.12 -11.01 -4.00
C THR A 76 -4.55 -11.27 -5.39
N GLN A 77 -4.03 -12.50 -5.60
CA GLN A 77 -3.54 -12.90 -6.91
C GLN A 77 -4.63 -12.75 -7.98
N GLN A 78 -5.85 -13.09 -7.63
CA GLN A 78 -6.97 -12.97 -8.56
C GLN A 78 -7.23 -11.52 -8.93
N GLU A 79 -7.17 -10.61 -7.96
CA GLU A 79 -7.37 -9.18 -8.22
C GLU A 79 -6.29 -8.64 -9.15
N ILE A 80 -5.03 -9.06 -8.95
CA ILE A 80 -3.93 -8.65 -9.80
C ILE A 80 -4.14 -9.16 -11.22
N ILE A 81 -4.52 -10.42 -11.36
CA ILE A 81 -4.80 -11.02 -12.66
C ILE A 81 -5.92 -10.27 -13.37
N GLN A 82 -6.98 -9.91 -12.66
CA GLN A 82 -8.09 -9.18 -13.23
C GLN A 82 -7.68 -7.81 -13.74
N GLU A 83 -6.82 -7.10 -12.98
CA GLU A 83 -6.29 -5.82 -13.45
C GLU A 83 -5.54 -5.97 -14.77
N GLN A 84 -4.65 -6.94 -14.84
CA GLN A 84 -3.83 -7.19 -16.02
C GLN A 84 -4.67 -7.73 -17.18
N GLY A 85 -5.62 -8.59 -16.85
CA GLY A 85 -6.49 -9.17 -17.85
C GLY A 85 -7.34 -8.14 -18.57
N MET A 86 -7.82 -7.14 -17.86
CA MET A 86 -8.58 -6.07 -18.47
C MET A 86 -7.74 -5.31 -19.49
N LYS A 87 -6.50 -4.99 -19.13
CA LYS A 87 -5.58 -4.28 -20.05
C LYS A 87 -5.26 -5.12 -21.28
N VAL A 88 -4.99 -6.39 -21.07
CA VAL A 88 -4.66 -7.31 -22.15
C VAL A 88 -5.87 -7.48 -23.07
N GLY A 89 -7.05 -7.57 -22.52
CA GLY A 89 -8.27 -7.69 -23.31
C GLY A 89 -8.48 -6.49 -24.23
N GLU A 90 -8.20 -5.30 -23.75
CA GLU A 90 -8.30 -4.10 -24.56
C GLU A 90 -7.29 -4.09 -25.71
N MET A 91 -6.11 -4.60 -25.46
CA MET A 91 -5.04 -4.63 -26.45
C MET A 91 -5.29 -5.68 -27.54
N VAL A 92 -5.97 -6.75 -27.19
CA VAL A 92 -6.21 -7.86 -28.13
C VAL A 92 -7.35 -7.53 -29.08
N LEU A 93 -8.27 -6.72 -28.65
CA LEU A 93 -9.40 -6.32 -29.48
C LEU A 93 -8.99 -5.36 -30.58
#